data_368fdb2424ce8cba99452e52a12ea730
#
_entry.id   368fdb2424ce8cba99452e52a12ea730
#
_cell.length_a   1.000
_cell.length_b   1.000
_cell.length_c   1.000
_cell.angle_alpha   90.00
_cell.angle_beta   90.00
_cell.angle_gamma   90.00
#
_symmetry.space_group_name_H-M   'P 1'
#
loop_
_entity.id
_entity.type
_entity.pdbx_description
1 polymer ?
#
loop_
_entity_poly.entity_id
_entity_poly.type
_entity_poly.pdbx_seq_one_letter_code
_entity_poly.pdbx_strand_id
1 'polypeptide(L)'
;SSYATALAAWMIDRHTSEANVHEVASQWRIQLLLSNRVYEELRTILSLHQELSLWDTLGTAKQKRIAASDHCIGALAIMQAEDRAGFVHIKRAITHLEQTGLAPEHFISGHDLLEAGLPPSSTIGNVLEAVYDAQLEGSVTSREEALSFAMMVYQEFKDS
;
A
#
# COMPACT_ATOMS: atom_id res chain seq x y z
N SER A 1 -14.97 -11.05 -9.46
CA SER A 1 -13.96 -10.21 -10.13
C SER A 1 -14.63 -8.94 -10.61
N SER A 2 -14.01 -7.78 -10.39
CA SER A 2 -14.51 -6.51 -10.94
C SER A 2 -14.14 -6.38 -12.42
N TYR A 3 -14.82 -5.47 -13.13
CA TYR A 3 -14.46 -5.13 -14.51
C TYR A 3 -13.01 -4.65 -14.63
N ALA A 4 -12.53 -3.87 -13.66
CA ALA A 4 -11.15 -3.42 -13.60
C ALA A 4 -10.15 -4.58 -13.43
N THR A 5 -10.48 -5.61 -12.63
CA THR A 5 -9.66 -6.82 -12.49
C THR A 5 -9.53 -7.58 -13.82
N ALA A 6 -10.63 -7.70 -14.57
CA ALA A 6 -10.60 -8.36 -15.88
C ALA A 6 -9.74 -7.59 -16.90
N LEU A 7 -9.86 -6.25 -16.91
CA LEU A 7 -9.00 -5.39 -17.74
C LEU A 7 -7.54 -5.51 -17.34
N ALA A 8 -7.22 -5.49 -16.05
CA ALA A 8 -5.85 -5.64 -15.55
C ALA A 8 -5.24 -6.99 -15.99
N ALA A 9 -5.96 -8.09 -15.80
CA ALA A 9 -5.53 -9.41 -16.22
C ALA A 9 -5.24 -9.48 -17.73
N TRP A 10 -6.13 -8.92 -18.54
CA TRP A 10 -5.94 -8.87 -19.99
C TRP A 10 -4.76 -8.00 -20.41
N MET A 11 -4.51 -6.89 -19.72
CA MET A 11 -3.34 -6.02 -19.98
C MET A 11 -2.04 -6.73 -19.64
N ILE A 12 -1.95 -7.40 -18.50
CA ILE A 12 -0.76 -8.13 -18.05
C ILE A 12 -0.45 -9.28 -19.02
N ASP A 13 -1.46 -10.04 -19.45
CA ASP A 13 -1.30 -11.14 -20.44
C ASP A 13 -0.72 -10.64 -21.77
N ARG A 14 -1.03 -9.43 -22.17
CA ARG A 14 -0.60 -8.85 -23.47
C ARG A 14 0.69 -8.04 -23.41
N HIS A 15 1.07 -7.54 -22.25
CA HIS A 15 2.19 -6.63 -22.07
C HIS A 15 3.15 -7.18 -21.01
N THR A 16 4.12 -7.97 -21.44
CA THR A 16 5.12 -8.62 -20.57
C THR A 16 6.20 -7.67 -20.02
N SER A 17 6.22 -6.39 -20.42
CA SER A 17 7.17 -5.39 -19.92
C SER A 17 6.52 -4.49 -18.87
N GLU A 18 6.93 -4.63 -17.62
CA GLU A 18 6.41 -3.90 -16.46
C GLU A 18 6.44 -2.37 -16.62
N ALA A 19 7.44 -1.82 -17.29
CA ALA A 19 7.61 -0.38 -17.47
C ALA A 19 6.49 0.29 -18.30
N ASN A 20 5.69 -0.48 -19.02
CA ASN A 20 4.73 0.05 -20.00
C ASN A 20 3.25 -0.11 -19.60
N VAL A 21 2.95 -0.87 -18.53
CA VAL A 21 1.56 -1.21 -18.16
C VAL A 21 0.75 0.03 -17.75
N HIS A 22 1.35 0.95 -17.00
CA HIS A 22 0.66 2.19 -16.59
C HIS A 22 0.45 3.17 -17.75
N GLU A 23 1.36 3.21 -18.71
CA GLU A 23 1.22 4.02 -19.92
C GLU A 23 0.10 3.48 -20.81
N VAL A 24 0.05 2.15 -21.00
CA VAL A 24 -1.03 1.47 -21.70
C VAL A 24 -2.37 1.69 -21.02
N ALA A 25 -2.43 1.64 -19.69
CA ALA A 25 -3.66 1.96 -18.94
C ALA A 25 -4.15 3.39 -19.20
N SER A 26 -3.22 4.34 -19.33
CA SER A 26 -3.56 5.74 -19.65
C SER A 26 -4.13 5.89 -21.05
N GLN A 27 -3.57 5.17 -22.03
CA GLN A 27 -4.09 5.13 -23.41
C GLN A 27 -5.48 4.49 -23.46
N TRP A 28 -5.68 3.39 -22.72
CA TRP A 28 -6.98 2.71 -22.65
C TRP A 28 -8.06 3.52 -21.98
N ARG A 29 -7.71 4.36 -20.99
CA ARG A 29 -8.65 5.31 -20.41
C ARG A 29 -9.35 6.14 -21.48
N ILE A 30 -8.59 6.63 -22.47
CA ILE A 30 -9.09 7.46 -23.57
C ILE A 30 -9.86 6.62 -24.58
N GLN A 31 -9.26 5.50 -25.04
CA GLN A 31 -9.82 4.67 -26.10
C GLN A 31 -11.10 3.95 -25.69
N LEU A 32 -11.18 3.47 -24.44
CA LEU A 32 -12.34 2.75 -23.91
C LEU A 32 -13.28 3.65 -23.12
N LEU A 33 -13.04 4.97 -23.08
CA LEU A 33 -13.83 5.94 -22.32
C LEU A 33 -14.07 5.50 -20.87
N LEU A 34 -13.02 4.98 -20.21
CA LEU A 34 -13.14 4.51 -18.85
C LEU A 34 -13.52 5.66 -17.91
N SER A 35 -14.49 5.41 -17.01
CA SER A 35 -14.78 6.36 -15.94
C SER A 35 -13.56 6.51 -15.02
N ASN A 36 -13.46 7.66 -14.34
CA ASN A 36 -12.37 7.90 -13.38
C ASN A 36 -12.27 6.78 -12.34
N ARG A 37 -13.40 6.33 -11.82
CA ARG A 37 -13.46 5.23 -10.84
C ARG A 37 -12.83 3.95 -11.37
N VAL A 38 -13.23 3.50 -12.55
CA VAL A 38 -12.70 2.26 -13.15
C VAL A 38 -11.21 2.40 -13.46
N TYR A 39 -10.80 3.56 -13.92
CA TYR A 39 -9.39 3.82 -14.21
C TYR A 39 -8.52 3.81 -12.95
N GLU A 40 -8.95 4.44 -11.86
CA GLU A 40 -8.20 4.41 -10.59
C GLU A 40 -8.16 3.01 -9.98
N GLU A 41 -9.26 2.26 -10.02
CA GLU A 41 -9.31 0.85 -9.60
C GLU A 41 -8.33 0.00 -10.43
N LEU A 42 -8.31 0.16 -11.75
CA LEU A 42 -7.39 -0.52 -12.66
C LEU A 42 -5.94 -0.23 -12.29
N ARG A 43 -5.59 1.05 -12.13
CA ARG A 43 -4.23 1.46 -11.75
C ARG A 43 -3.80 0.86 -10.42
N THR A 44 -4.68 0.89 -9.43
CA THR A 44 -4.42 0.32 -8.10
C THR A 44 -4.16 -1.18 -8.19
N ILE A 45 -4.97 -1.94 -8.94
CA ILE A 45 -4.79 -3.38 -9.12
C ILE A 45 -3.44 -3.68 -9.81
N LEU A 46 -3.08 -2.92 -10.85
CA LEU A 46 -1.81 -3.09 -11.56
C LEU A 46 -0.61 -2.81 -10.64
N SER A 47 -0.67 -1.73 -9.85
CA SER A 47 0.38 -1.39 -8.88
C SER A 47 0.52 -2.48 -7.80
N LEU A 48 -0.60 -2.94 -7.25
CA LEU A 48 -0.60 -4.02 -6.26
C LEU A 48 -0.06 -5.33 -6.83
N HIS A 49 -0.35 -5.66 -8.08
CA HIS A 49 0.18 -6.86 -8.74
C HIS A 49 1.72 -6.80 -8.84
N GLN A 50 2.29 -5.65 -9.23
CA GLN A 50 3.75 -5.43 -9.24
C GLN A 50 4.34 -5.55 -7.83
N GLU A 51 3.71 -4.94 -6.82
CA GLU A 51 4.16 -5.03 -5.43
C GLU A 51 4.10 -6.46 -4.89
N LEU A 52 3.07 -7.25 -5.25
CA LEU A 52 2.98 -8.66 -4.89
C LEU A 52 4.12 -9.50 -5.49
N SER A 53 4.57 -9.17 -6.70
CA SER A 53 5.72 -9.84 -7.33
C SER A 53 7.04 -9.58 -6.60
N LEU A 54 7.12 -8.49 -5.83
CA LEU A 54 8.28 -8.09 -5.02
C LEU A 54 8.09 -8.39 -3.52
N TRP A 55 7.09 -9.19 -3.14
CA TRP A 55 6.62 -9.39 -1.77
C TRP A 55 7.73 -9.63 -0.76
N ASP A 56 8.68 -10.51 -1.06
CA ASP A 56 9.73 -10.90 -0.11
C ASP A 56 10.80 -9.79 0.10
N THR A 57 10.79 -8.76 -0.74
CA THR A 57 11.67 -7.59 -0.60
C THR A 57 11.04 -6.43 0.17
N LEU A 58 9.74 -6.52 0.45
CA LEU A 58 8.98 -5.46 1.11
C LEU A 58 9.10 -5.58 2.64
N GLY A 59 9.17 -4.43 3.32
CA GLY A 59 9.04 -4.37 4.78
C GLY A 59 7.64 -4.74 5.27
N THR A 60 7.52 -5.15 6.52
CA THR A 60 6.27 -5.61 7.15
C THR A 60 5.15 -4.57 7.05
N ALA A 61 5.46 -3.29 7.24
CA ALA A 61 4.48 -2.20 7.12
C ALA A 61 3.85 -2.18 5.73
N LYS A 62 4.68 -2.24 4.67
CA LYS A 62 4.19 -2.26 3.28
C LYS A 62 3.37 -3.51 2.97
N GLN A 63 3.81 -4.68 3.45
CA GLN A 63 3.08 -5.95 3.30
C GLN A 63 1.69 -5.87 3.97
N LYS A 64 1.59 -5.31 5.17
CA LYS A 64 0.31 -5.11 5.87
C LYS A 64 -0.60 -4.14 5.12
N ARG A 65 -0.08 -3.03 4.59
CA ARG A 65 -0.84 -2.06 3.78
C ARG A 65 -1.39 -2.70 2.50
N ILE A 66 -0.59 -3.51 1.80
CA ILE A 66 -1.04 -4.26 0.62
C ILE A 66 -2.16 -5.23 1.00
N ALA A 67 -1.97 -6.02 2.06
CA ALA A 67 -2.95 -7.00 2.52
C ALA A 67 -4.27 -6.36 2.98
N ALA A 68 -4.22 -5.16 3.57
CA ALA A 68 -5.39 -4.40 4.00
C ALA A 68 -6.14 -3.70 2.84
N SER A 69 -5.57 -3.65 1.63
CA SER A 69 -6.19 -2.99 0.48
C SER A 69 -7.41 -3.76 -0.04
N ASP A 70 -8.52 -3.04 -0.27
CA ASP A 70 -9.74 -3.61 -0.89
C ASP A 70 -9.49 -4.24 -2.26
N HIS A 71 -8.44 -3.82 -2.97
CA HIS A 71 -8.07 -4.31 -4.30
C HIS A 71 -7.06 -5.46 -4.28
N CYS A 72 -6.56 -5.85 -3.11
CA CYS A 72 -5.60 -6.96 -2.95
C CYS A 72 -6.15 -8.27 -3.52
N ILE A 73 -7.43 -8.55 -3.31
CA ILE A 73 -8.11 -9.74 -3.85
C ILE A 73 -8.04 -9.79 -5.38
N GLY A 74 -8.21 -8.63 -6.04
CA GLY A 74 -8.12 -8.51 -7.50
C GLY A 74 -6.71 -8.83 -8.01
N ALA A 75 -5.68 -8.25 -7.39
CA ALA A 75 -4.29 -8.50 -7.74
C ALA A 75 -3.87 -9.95 -7.48
N LEU A 76 -4.29 -10.54 -6.35
CA LEU A 76 -4.07 -11.95 -6.04
C LEU A 76 -4.74 -12.90 -7.03
N ALA A 77 -5.92 -12.56 -7.54
CA ALA A 77 -6.61 -13.38 -8.53
C ALA A 77 -5.83 -13.44 -9.86
N ILE A 78 -5.20 -12.33 -10.25
CA ILE A 78 -4.34 -12.28 -11.44
C ILE A 78 -3.09 -13.13 -11.21
N MET A 79 -2.40 -12.92 -10.08
CA MET A 79 -1.22 -13.72 -9.73
C MET A 79 -1.51 -15.21 -9.64
N GLN A 80 -2.68 -15.62 -9.16
CA GLN A 80 -3.10 -17.04 -9.12
C GLN A 80 -3.16 -17.66 -10.51
N ALA A 81 -3.52 -16.87 -11.54
CA ALA A 81 -3.59 -17.33 -12.92
C ALA A 81 -2.21 -17.43 -13.58
N GLU A 82 -1.29 -16.53 -13.23
CA GLU A 82 0.05 -16.45 -13.83
C GLU A 82 1.09 -17.29 -13.08
N ASP A 83 1.15 -17.14 -11.76
CA ASP A 83 2.08 -17.86 -10.86
C ASP A 83 1.36 -18.44 -9.66
N ARG A 84 0.90 -19.68 -9.80
CA ARG A 84 0.20 -20.39 -8.73
C ARG A 84 1.08 -20.65 -7.50
N ALA A 85 2.37 -20.83 -7.69
CA ALA A 85 3.30 -21.09 -6.58
C ALA A 85 3.52 -19.82 -5.75
N GLY A 86 3.81 -18.69 -6.41
CA GLY A 86 3.92 -17.38 -5.77
C GLY A 86 2.63 -16.97 -5.07
N PHE A 87 1.47 -17.17 -5.71
CA PHE A 87 0.17 -16.93 -5.08
C PHE A 87 -0.01 -17.71 -3.77
N VAL A 88 0.32 -19.01 -3.73
CA VAL A 88 0.19 -19.83 -2.51
C VAL A 88 1.12 -19.32 -1.40
N HIS A 89 2.34 -18.95 -1.75
CA HIS A 89 3.31 -18.37 -0.82
C HIS A 89 2.79 -17.07 -0.21
N ILE A 90 2.41 -16.11 -1.03
CA ILE A 90 1.94 -14.79 -0.58
C ILE A 90 0.63 -14.91 0.20
N LYS A 91 -0.31 -15.75 -0.24
CA LYS A 91 -1.56 -15.94 0.48
C LYS A 91 -1.34 -16.46 1.89
N ARG A 92 -0.38 -17.39 2.09
CA ARG A 92 0.00 -17.85 3.44
C ARG A 92 0.59 -16.72 4.27
N ALA A 93 1.48 -15.91 3.69
CA ALA A 93 2.07 -14.77 4.37
C ALA A 93 1.00 -13.76 4.80
N ILE A 94 0.06 -13.40 3.91
CA ILE A 94 -1.07 -12.51 4.23
C ILE A 94 -1.90 -13.10 5.37
N THR A 95 -2.26 -14.39 5.32
CA THR A 95 -3.04 -15.03 6.39
C THR A 95 -2.31 -14.97 7.74
N HIS A 96 -0.98 -15.07 7.74
CA HIS A 96 -0.20 -14.90 8.96
C HIS A 96 -0.24 -13.45 9.48
N LEU A 97 -0.11 -12.47 8.58
CA LEU A 97 -0.22 -11.04 8.95
C LEU A 97 -1.62 -10.69 9.48
N GLU A 98 -2.69 -11.28 8.94
CA GLU A 98 -4.06 -11.11 9.44
C GLU A 98 -4.20 -11.50 10.91
N GLN A 99 -3.49 -12.54 11.36
CA GLN A 99 -3.47 -12.98 12.75
C GLN A 99 -2.80 -11.96 13.69
N THR A 100 -1.87 -11.15 13.17
CA THR A 100 -1.17 -10.09 13.93
C THR A 100 -1.84 -8.73 13.82
N GLY A 101 -2.91 -8.60 13.04
CA GLY A 101 -3.61 -7.35 12.73
C GLY A 101 -2.98 -6.59 11.57
N LEU A 102 -3.77 -6.37 10.52
CA LEU A 102 -3.32 -5.67 9.30
C LEU A 102 -3.31 -4.14 9.47
N ALA A 103 -4.30 -3.60 10.18
CA ALA A 103 -4.52 -2.17 10.32
C ALA A 103 -4.95 -1.85 11.76
N PRO A 104 -4.02 -1.90 12.74
CA PRO A 104 -4.32 -1.50 14.11
C PRO A 104 -4.66 -0.01 14.17
N GLU A 105 -5.42 0.39 15.19
CA GLU A 105 -5.67 1.81 15.45
C GLU A 105 -4.35 2.57 15.66
N HIS A 106 -4.29 3.80 15.15
CA HIS A 106 -3.14 4.67 15.33
C HIS A 106 -2.95 5.02 16.82
N PHE A 107 -1.74 4.92 17.35
CA PHE A 107 -1.43 5.33 18.72
C PHE A 107 -1.55 6.83 18.92
N ILE A 108 -1.31 7.64 17.88
CA ILE A 108 -1.39 9.10 17.91
C ILE A 108 -2.09 9.65 16.68
N SER A 109 -2.66 10.84 16.84
CA SER A 109 -3.34 11.62 15.79
C SER A 109 -2.58 12.92 15.51
N GLY A 110 -3.00 13.65 14.46
CA GLY A 110 -2.49 14.99 14.20
C GLY A 110 -2.73 15.97 15.34
N HIS A 111 -3.82 15.80 16.09
CA HIS A 111 -4.13 16.63 17.25
C HIS A 111 -3.10 16.42 18.37
N ASP A 112 -2.74 15.17 18.64
CA ASP A 112 -1.72 14.84 19.65
C ASP A 112 -0.37 15.50 19.34
N LEU A 113 0.00 15.57 18.05
CA LEU A 113 1.24 16.24 17.61
C LEU A 113 1.18 17.76 17.81
N LEU A 114 0.04 18.37 17.55
CA LEU A 114 -0.17 19.81 17.80
C LEU A 114 -0.12 20.13 19.29
N GLU A 115 -0.74 19.30 20.14
CA GLU A 115 -0.68 19.42 21.61
C GLU A 115 0.75 19.22 22.14
N ALA A 116 1.55 18.36 21.50
CA ALA A 116 2.95 18.15 21.80
C ALA A 116 3.86 19.31 21.35
N GLY A 117 3.29 20.34 20.71
CA GLY A 117 3.97 21.58 20.33
C GLY A 117 4.53 21.60 18.90
N LEU A 118 4.18 20.64 18.04
CA LEU A 118 4.52 20.73 16.62
C LEU A 118 3.65 21.80 15.94
N PRO A 119 4.25 22.68 15.09
CA PRO A 119 3.46 23.67 14.36
C PRO A 119 2.62 23.00 13.27
N PRO A 120 1.42 23.50 12.98
CA PRO A 120 0.60 23.00 11.88
C PRO A 120 1.35 23.18 10.54
N SER A 121 1.63 22.09 9.88
CA SER A 121 2.36 22.05 8.60
C SER A 121 1.95 20.83 7.77
N SER A 122 2.27 20.83 6.47
CA SER A 122 2.10 19.66 5.60
C SER A 122 2.97 18.47 6.05
N THR A 123 4.03 18.73 6.80
CA THR A 123 4.95 17.70 7.34
C THR A 123 4.27 16.79 8.38
N ILE A 124 3.23 17.27 9.10
CA ILE A 124 2.50 16.47 10.09
C ILE A 124 1.96 15.17 9.48
N GLY A 125 1.43 15.22 8.26
CA GLY A 125 0.95 14.02 7.56
C GLY A 125 2.08 12.99 7.34
N ASN A 126 3.25 13.44 6.89
CA ASN A 126 4.40 12.58 6.66
C ASN A 126 4.95 11.98 7.97
N VAL A 127 4.93 12.77 9.05
CA VAL A 127 5.33 12.28 10.38
C VAL A 127 4.37 11.19 10.87
N LEU A 128 3.05 11.40 10.74
CA LEU A 128 2.05 10.39 11.13
C LEU A 128 2.19 9.10 10.31
N GLU A 129 2.46 9.21 9.01
CA GLU A 129 2.73 8.05 8.16
C GLU A 129 3.96 7.27 8.63
N ALA A 130 5.07 7.95 8.92
CA ALA A 130 6.28 7.32 9.41
C ALA A 130 6.09 6.64 10.79
N VAL A 131 5.34 7.29 11.70
CA VAL A 131 4.98 6.71 13.00
C VAL A 131 4.11 5.46 12.82
N TYR A 132 3.15 5.51 11.91
CA TYR A 132 2.28 4.39 11.65
C TYR A 132 3.04 3.21 11.01
N ASP A 133 3.97 3.47 10.11
CA ASP A 133 4.84 2.43 9.56
C ASP A 133 5.69 1.76 10.65
N ALA A 134 6.27 2.56 11.56
CA ALA A 134 7.00 2.06 12.72
C ALA A 134 6.11 1.22 13.66
N GLN A 135 4.84 1.61 13.85
CA GLN A 135 3.84 0.84 14.58
C GLN A 135 3.51 -0.48 13.88
N LEU A 136 3.33 -0.49 12.56
CA LEU A 136 3.07 -1.69 11.76
C LEU A 136 4.23 -2.68 11.80
N GLU A 137 5.46 -2.18 11.89
CA GLU A 137 6.70 -2.98 12.03
C GLU A 137 6.93 -3.46 13.47
N GLY A 138 6.18 -2.90 14.44
CA GLY A 138 6.31 -3.26 15.86
C GLY A 138 7.49 -2.60 16.56
N SER A 139 8.15 -1.62 15.95
CA SER A 139 9.21 -0.82 16.57
C SER A 139 8.66 0.28 17.48
N VAL A 140 7.39 0.65 17.32
CA VAL A 140 6.61 1.53 18.19
C VAL A 140 5.40 0.75 18.70
N THR A 141 5.30 0.61 20.02
CA THR A 141 4.32 -0.27 20.68
C THR A 141 3.40 0.46 21.67
N SER A 142 3.65 1.73 21.93
CA SER A 142 2.86 2.56 22.84
C SER A 142 2.68 3.99 22.30
N ARG A 143 1.71 4.71 22.90
CA ARG A 143 1.49 6.12 22.58
C ARG A 143 2.70 7.00 22.93
N GLU A 144 3.35 6.73 24.06
CA GLU A 144 4.54 7.46 24.49
C GLU A 144 5.70 7.28 23.51
N GLU A 145 5.93 6.04 23.06
CA GLU A 145 6.95 5.74 22.04
C GLU A 145 6.59 6.41 20.72
N ALA A 146 5.32 6.41 20.33
CA ALA A 146 4.84 7.06 19.10
C ALA A 146 5.09 8.57 19.11
N LEU A 147 4.82 9.25 20.24
CA LEU A 147 5.11 10.69 20.37
C LEU A 147 6.60 10.97 20.33
N SER A 148 7.41 10.16 21.02
CA SER A 148 8.88 10.32 21.01
C SER A 148 9.46 10.11 19.62
N PHE A 149 9.01 9.09 18.92
CA PHE A 149 9.41 8.81 17.54
C PHE A 149 8.97 9.92 16.58
N ALA A 150 7.73 10.42 16.72
CA ALA A 150 7.22 11.53 15.92
C ALA A 150 8.09 12.79 16.05
N MET A 151 8.52 13.13 17.24
CA MET A 151 9.40 14.30 17.48
C MET A 151 10.75 14.12 16.79
N MET A 152 11.33 12.92 16.82
CA MET A 152 12.59 12.61 16.14
C MET A 152 12.44 12.74 14.62
N VAL A 153 11.44 12.11 14.04
CA VAL A 153 11.15 12.16 12.60
C VAL A 153 10.86 13.59 12.12
N TYR A 154 10.14 14.38 12.94
CA TYR A 154 9.87 15.78 12.61
C TYR A 154 11.15 16.61 12.50
N GLN A 155 12.14 16.41 13.37
CA GLN A 155 13.42 17.09 13.29
C GLN A 155 14.18 16.72 12.01
N GLU A 156 14.18 15.46 11.62
CA GLU A 156 14.81 15.01 10.36
C GLU A 156 14.20 15.71 9.14
N PHE A 157 12.87 15.83 9.09
CA PHE A 157 12.18 16.56 8.01
C PHE A 157 12.44 18.07 8.01
N LYS A 158 12.78 18.66 9.17
CA LYS A 158 13.09 20.07 9.26
C LYS A 158 14.51 20.41 8.80
N ASP A 159 15.42 19.43 8.97
CA ASP A 159 16.85 19.58 8.66
C ASP A 159 17.19 19.17 7.21
N SER A 160 16.19 18.64 6.45
CA SER A 160 16.29 18.22 5.04
C SER A 160 15.79 19.28 4.09
#